data_11dc4ad66111b9f47ebe9107d3ef42de
#
_entry.id   11dc4ad66111b9f47ebe9107d3ef42de
#
_cell.length_a   1.000
_cell.length_b   1.000
_cell.length_c   1.000
_cell.angle_alpha   90.00
_cell.angle_beta   90.00
_cell.angle_gamma   90.00
#
_symmetry.space_group_name_H-M   'P 1'
#
loop_
_entity.id
_entity.type
_entity.pdbx_description
1 polymer ?
#
loop_
_entity_poly.entity_id
_entity_poly.type
_entity_poly.pdbx_seq_one_letter_code
_entity_poly.pdbx_strand_id
1 'polypeptide(L)'
;MPKRTDIKKILLIGSGPIVIGQACEFDYSGTQACKTLREDGYKIVLVNSNPATIMTDPSFSDATYIEPLTVESVSKIIEKERPDAVLPTLGGQTALNLAIELDKAGVLQKYNVELLGASVDVINKAEDRLAFKKAMESIDVACARSDVSYTIEDAKKLATEIGYPCVVRPAFTLGGIGGGIAYNVEELESIAASGLQNSIISEVLIEESIIGWKEYELELLRDKADNVVIICSIENLDPMGVHTGD
;
A
#
# COMPACT_ATOMS: atom_id res chain seq x y z
N MET A 1 24.64 0.09 1.19
CA MET A 1 24.16 -0.72 0.04
C MET A 1 24.77 -0.15 -1.23
N PRO A 2 25.55 -0.90 -2.01
CA PRO A 2 26.16 -0.36 -3.20
C PRO A 2 25.10 -0.11 -4.30
N LYS A 3 25.34 0.92 -5.10
CA LYS A 3 24.50 1.24 -6.27
C LYS A 3 24.43 0.03 -7.22
N ARG A 4 23.24 -0.25 -7.76
CA ARG A 4 23.02 -1.24 -8.83
C ARG A 4 23.55 -0.70 -10.14
N THR A 5 24.49 -1.39 -10.76
CA THR A 5 25.11 -0.98 -12.04
C THR A 5 24.46 -1.63 -13.26
N ASP A 6 23.64 -2.64 -13.04
CA ASP A 6 22.86 -3.37 -14.04
C ASP A 6 21.56 -2.65 -14.43
N ILE A 7 21.05 -1.76 -13.58
CA ILE A 7 19.90 -0.89 -13.85
C ILE A 7 20.41 0.48 -14.30
N LYS A 8 19.81 1.03 -15.35
CA LYS A 8 20.12 2.35 -15.89
C LYS A 8 18.90 3.26 -15.97
N LYS A 9 17.73 2.69 -16.25
CA LYS A 9 16.48 3.43 -16.42
C LYS A 9 15.39 2.83 -15.56
N ILE A 10 14.71 3.65 -14.76
CA ILE A 10 13.66 3.26 -13.83
C ILE A 10 12.36 3.97 -14.21
N LEU A 11 11.26 3.21 -14.32
CA LEU A 11 9.92 3.75 -14.41
C LEU A 11 9.35 3.87 -12.99
N LEU A 12 9.02 5.09 -12.58
CA LEU A 12 8.35 5.39 -11.34
C LEU A 12 6.86 5.61 -11.59
N ILE A 13 6.01 4.93 -10.83
CA ILE A 13 4.55 5.07 -10.92
C ILE A 13 4.08 5.95 -9.77
N GLY A 14 3.39 7.05 -10.09
CA GLY A 14 2.80 7.95 -9.11
C GLY A 14 1.49 7.42 -8.53
N SER A 15 0.95 8.16 -7.56
CA SER A 15 -0.24 7.75 -6.80
C SER A 15 -1.58 8.02 -7.50
N GLY A 16 -1.54 8.68 -8.65
CA GLY A 16 -2.78 9.05 -9.35
C GLY A 16 -3.43 10.33 -8.79
N PRO A 17 -4.77 10.40 -8.79
CA PRO A 17 -5.50 11.54 -8.28
C PRO A 17 -5.23 11.76 -6.78
N ILE A 18 -5.20 13.02 -6.36
CA ILE A 18 -5.09 13.37 -4.95
C ILE A 18 -6.37 12.96 -4.22
N VAL A 19 -6.24 12.01 -3.33
CA VAL A 19 -7.28 11.66 -2.35
C VAL A 19 -6.89 12.31 -1.02
N ILE A 20 -7.82 12.99 -0.38
CA ILE A 20 -7.59 13.64 0.93
C ILE A 20 -7.08 12.58 1.92
N GLY A 21 -5.94 12.85 2.56
CA GLY A 21 -5.30 11.95 3.52
C GLY A 21 -4.19 11.05 2.99
N GLN A 22 -3.97 10.97 1.66
CA GLN A 22 -2.90 10.12 1.09
C GLN A 22 -1.97 10.85 0.12
N ALA A 23 -2.38 11.99 -0.41
CA ALA A 23 -1.81 12.54 -1.62
C ALA A 23 -0.50 13.30 -1.45
N CYS A 24 -0.39 14.10 -0.40
CA CYS A 24 0.79 14.95 -0.22
C CYS A 24 2.03 14.12 0.10
N GLU A 25 1.87 13.07 0.87
CA GLU A 25 2.93 12.14 1.26
C GLU A 25 3.54 11.44 0.04
N PHE A 26 2.71 10.82 -0.79
CA PHE A 26 3.20 10.12 -1.98
C PHE A 26 3.77 11.04 -3.04
N ASP A 27 3.25 12.26 -3.20
CA ASP A 27 3.81 13.25 -4.11
C ASP A 27 5.19 13.70 -3.64
N TYR A 28 5.35 13.94 -2.35
CA TYR A 28 6.64 14.31 -1.77
C TYR A 28 7.65 13.16 -1.86
N SER A 29 7.29 11.95 -1.42
CA SER A 29 8.19 10.80 -1.45
C SER A 29 8.60 10.41 -2.88
N GLY A 30 7.66 10.43 -3.82
CA GLY A 30 7.94 10.23 -5.25
C GLY A 30 8.88 11.29 -5.84
N THR A 31 8.69 12.54 -5.46
CA THR A 31 9.61 13.65 -5.85
C THR A 31 11.01 13.44 -5.31
N GLN A 32 11.14 13.07 -4.02
CA GLN A 32 12.44 12.80 -3.40
C GLN A 32 13.14 11.60 -4.06
N ALA A 33 12.38 10.54 -4.37
CA ALA A 33 12.93 9.40 -5.10
C ALA A 33 13.45 9.78 -6.49
N CYS A 34 12.71 10.58 -7.26
CA CYS A 34 13.16 11.08 -8.54
C CYS A 34 14.51 11.83 -8.41
N LYS A 35 14.61 12.72 -7.42
CA LYS A 35 15.85 13.47 -7.15
C LYS A 35 17.01 12.55 -6.82
N THR A 36 16.84 11.73 -5.78
CA THR A 36 17.90 10.84 -5.28
C THR A 36 18.37 9.85 -6.35
N LEU A 37 17.44 9.23 -7.07
CA LEU A 37 17.79 8.27 -8.12
C LEU A 37 18.52 8.95 -9.30
N ARG A 38 18.16 10.20 -9.65
CA ARG A 38 18.89 10.95 -10.67
C ARG A 38 20.27 11.39 -10.20
N GLU A 39 20.42 11.81 -8.95
CA GLU A 39 21.72 12.10 -8.34
C GLU A 39 22.63 10.88 -8.34
N ASP A 40 22.06 9.70 -8.15
CA ASP A 40 22.74 8.41 -8.31
C ASP A 40 23.02 8.07 -9.79
N GLY A 41 22.54 8.84 -10.75
CA GLY A 41 22.81 8.71 -12.18
C GLY A 41 21.91 7.71 -12.89
N TYR A 42 20.73 7.37 -12.33
CA TYR A 42 19.70 6.65 -13.07
C TYR A 42 18.91 7.62 -13.96
N LYS A 43 18.40 7.11 -15.08
CA LYS A 43 17.39 7.82 -15.89
C LYS A 43 16.01 7.50 -15.33
N ILE A 44 15.20 8.52 -15.14
CA ILE A 44 13.87 8.39 -14.55
C ILE A 44 12.79 8.67 -15.59
N VAL A 45 11.92 7.72 -15.77
CA VAL A 45 10.64 7.87 -16.45
C VAL A 45 9.57 7.92 -15.39
N LEU A 46 8.73 8.94 -15.41
CA LEU A 46 7.63 9.09 -14.45
C LEU A 46 6.30 8.96 -15.20
N VAL A 47 5.37 8.20 -14.62
CA VAL A 47 3.96 8.22 -15.03
C VAL A 47 3.08 8.56 -13.85
N ASN A 48 2.19 9.54 -14.02
CA ASN A 48 1.16 9.89 -13.06
C ASN A 48 -0.07 10.42 -13.81
N SER A 49 -1.28 10.15 -13.32
CA SER A 49 -2.50 10.66 -13.96
C SER A 49 -2.85 12.10 -13.55
N ASN A 50 -2.24 12.61 -12.49
CA ASN A 50 -2.48 13.96 -12.01
C ASN A 50 -1.36 14.90 -12.46
N PRO A 51 -1.67 15.93 -13.30
CA PRO A 51 -0.68 16.91 -13.74
C PRO A 51 -0.29 17.95 -12.70
N ALA A 52 -1.06 18.05 -11.60
CA ALA A 52 -0.91 19.09 -10.59
C ALA A 52 -0.08 18.66 -9.37
N THR A 53 0.74 17.62 -9.53
CA THR A 53 1.64 17.11 -8.48
C THR A 53 3.04 17.70 -8.64
N ILE A 54 3.80 17.77 -7.54
CA ILE A 54 5.19 18.24 -7.57
C ILE A 54 6.04 17.29 -8.43
N MET A 55 5.85 15.98 -8.26
CA MET A 55 6.62 14.96 -8.98
C MET A 55 6.48 15.07 -10.51
N THR A 56 5.37 15.59 -11.02
CA THR A 56 5.13 15.72 -12.47
C THR A 56 5.80 16.94 -13.09
N ASP A 57 6.47 17.78 -12.31
CA ASP A 57 7.32 18.84 -12.85
C ASP A 57 8.44 18.23 -13.72
N PRO A 58 8.61 18.68 -14.98
CA PRO A 58 9.60 18.13 -15.91
C PRO A 58 11.03 18.16 -15.41
N SER A 59 11.35 18.96 -14.39
CA SER A 59 12.69 19.04 -13.81
C SER A 59 13.09 17.79 -13.01
N PHE A 60 12.12 16.96 -12.57
CA PHE A 60 12.38 15.80 -11.70
C PHE A 60 12.62 14.49 -12.46
N SER A 61 12.24 14.39 -13.73
CA SER A 61 12.40 13.16 -14.52
C SER A 61 12.99 13.43 -15.89
N ASP A 62 13.52 12.40 -16.55
CA ASP A 62 14.01 12.48 -17.93
C ASP A 62 12.85 12.41 -18.94
N ALA A 63 11.73 11.78 -18.55
CA ALA A 63 10.49 11.76 -19.31
C ALA A 63 9.30 11.67 -18.33
N THR A 64 8.33 12.57 -18.48
CA THR A 64 7.09 12.62 -17.68
C THR A 64 5.89 12.27 -18.56
N TYR A 65 5.08 11.33 -18.14
CA TYR A 65 3.84 10.92 -18.78
C TYR A 65 2.66 11.27 -17.88
N ILE A 66 1.77 12.12 -18.37
CA ILE A 66 0.49 12.43 -17.73
C ILE A 66 -0.55 11.56 -18.41
N GLU A 67 -0.70 10.35 -17.92
CA GLU A 67 -1.52 9.32 -18.54
C GLU A 67 -2.32 8.54 -17.48
N PRO A 68 -3.45 7.94 -17.83
CA PRO A 68 -4.18 7.07 -16.92
C PRO A 68 -3.30 5.93 -16.40
N LEU A 69 -3.39 5.67 -15.09
CA LEU A 69 -2.66 4.58 -14.45
C LEU A 69 -3.38 3.24 -14.70
N THR A 70 -3.32 2.77 -15.94
CA THR A 70 -3.92 1.52 -16.40
C THR A 70 -2.86 0.62 -17.03
N VAL A 71 -3.10 -0.69 -17.05
CA VAL A 71 -2.22 -1.67 -17.70
C VAL A 71 -1.94 -1.29 -19.16
N GLU A 72 -2.98 -0.84 -19.89
CA GLU A 72 -2.84 -0.46 -21.30
C GLU A 72 -1.89 0.72 -21.49
N SER A 73 -2.11 1.81 -20.76
CA SER A 73 -1.29 3.03 -20.87
C SER A 73 0.14 2.78 -20.44
N VAL A 74 0.33 2.14 -19.30
CA VAL A 74 1.68 1.90 -18.76
C VAL A 74 2.44 0.87 -19.59
N SER A 75 1.77 -0.13 -20.18
CA SER A 75 2.40 -1.05 -21.12
C SER A 75 2.96 -0.35 -22.35
N LYS A 76 2.24 0.64 -22.90
CA LYS A 76 2.73 1.46 -24.03
C LYS A 76 3.95 2.30 -23.63
N ILE A 77 3.97 2.82 -22.41
CA ILE A 77 5.11 3.56 -21.88
C ILE A 77 6.33 2.63 -21.72
N ILE A 78 6.14 1.45 -21.15
CA ILE A 78 7.20 0.43 -20.99
C ILE A 78 7.72 0.00 -22.37
N GLU A 79 6.85 -0.21 -23.34
CA GLU A 79 7.24 -0.56 -24.71
C GLU A 79 8.10 0.52 -25.37
N LYS A 80 7.74 1.80 -25.18
CA LYS A 80 8.43 2.94 -25.75
C LYS A 80 9.75 3.24 -25.04
N GLU A 81 9.72 3.31 -23.72
CA GLU A 81 10.84 3.75 -22.89
C GLU A 81 11.85 2.65 -22.58
N ARG A 82 11.43 1.40 -22.59
CA ARG A 82 12.26 0.23 -22.23
C ARG A 82 13.01 0.44 -20.92
N PRO A 83 12.32 0.69 -19.80
CA PRO A 83 12.98 0.77 -18.50
C PRO A 83 13.55 -0.59 -18.11
N ASP A 84 14.63 -0.61 -17.36
CA ASP A 84 15.19 -1.84 -16.77
C ASP A 84 14.37 -2.29 -15.58
N ALA A 85 13.71 -1.34 -14.91
CA ALA A 85 12.94 -1.61 -13.71
C ALA A 85 11.73 -0.68 -13.53
N VAL A 86 10.76 -1.14 -12.75
CA VAL A 86 9.59 -0.36 -12.28
C VAL A 86 9.66 -0.21 -10.76
N LEU A 87 9.44 0.99 -10.25
CA LEU A 87 9.36 1.31 -8.82
C LEU A 87 7.93 1.77 -8.47
N PRO A 88 7.07 0.91 -7.93
CA PRO A 88 5.68 1.25 -7.61
C PRO A 88 5.46 1.70 -6.17
N THR A 89 6.39 1.41 -5.25
CA THR A 89 6.19 1.54 -3.80
C THR A 89 5.94 2.97 -3.31
N LEU A 90 6.25 3.97 -4.15
CA LEU A 90 6.06 5.39 -3.84
C LEU A 90 4.78 5.99 -4.44
N GLY A 91 3.94 5.16 -5.03
CA GLY A 91 2.67 5.58 -5.61
C GLY A 91 1.44 5.05 -4.87
N GLY A 92 1.62 4.59 -3.62
CA GLY A 92 0.56 4.05 -2.79
C GLY A 92 -0.15 2.84 -3.41
N GLN A 93 -1.34 2.53 -2.90
CA GLN A 93 -2.13 1.37 -3.33
C GLN A 93 -2.42 1.34 -4.83
N THR A 94 -2.61 2.50 -5.44
CA THR A 94 -2.85 2.61 -6.89
C THR A 94 -1.69 2.03 -7.68
N ALA A 95 -0.47 2.40 -7.35
CA ALA A 95 0.73 1.93 -8.05
C ALA A 95 1.05 0.46 -7.73
N LEU A 96 0.84 0.01 -6.49
CA LEU A 96 1.03 -1.38 -6.09
C LEU A 96 0.06 -2.31 -6.82
N ASN A 97 -1.22 -1.96 -6.87
CA ASN A 97 -2.22 -2.73 -7.62
C ASN A 97 -1.89 -2.80 -9.11
N LEU A 98 -1.50 -1.67 -9.70
CA LEU A 98 -1.10 -1.61 -11.11
C LEU A 98 0.14 -2.47 -11.39
N ALA A 99 1.11 -2.50 -10.48
CA ALA A 99 2.29 -3.37 -10.62
C ALA A 99 1.91 -4.85 -10.63
N ILE A 100 0.99 -5.28 -9.77
CA ILE A 100 0.44 -6.65 -9.77
C ILE A 100 -0.28 -6.96 -11.08
N GLU A 101 -1.09 -6.02 -11.58
CA GLU A 101 -1.81 -6.19 -12.85
C GLU A 101 -0.87 -6.27 -14.06
N LEU A 102 0.20 -5.46 -14.10
CA LEU A 102 1.24 -5.51 -15.14
C LEU A 102 1.99 -6.85 -15.13
N ASP A 103 2.28 -7.38 -13.95
CA ASP A 103 2.90 -8.70 -13.80
C ASP A 103 1.96 -9.81 -14.28
N LYS A 104 0.70 -9.83 -13.82
CA LYS A 104 -0.33 -10.80 -14.25
C LYS A 104 -0.59 -10.75 -15.76
N ALA A 105 -0.51 -9.58 -16.37
CA ALA A 105 -0.64 -9.39 -17.80
C ALA A 105 0.61 -9.82 -18.60
N GLY A 106 1.69 -10.24 -17.93
CA GLY A 106 2.94 -10.66 -18.54
C GLY A 106 3.76 -9.51 -19.15
N VAL A 107 3.43 -8.26 -18.84
CA VAL A 107 4.10 -7.08 -19.41
C VAL A 107 5.52 -6.97 -18.90
N LEU A 108 5.74 -7.19 -17.60
CA LEU A 108 7.06 -7.09 -17.00
C LEU A 108 8.00 -8.15 -17.59
N GLN A 109 7.51 -9.38 -17.76
CA GLN A 109 8.28 -10.49 -18.36
C GLN A 109 8.57 -10.23 -19.85
N LYS A 110 7.56 -9.77 -20.60
CA LYS A 110 7.69 -9.46 -22.04
C LYS A 110 8.81 -8.50 -22.34
N TYR A 111 8.98 -7.50 -21.48
CA TYR A 111 9.97 -6.44 -21.69
C TYR A 111 11.22 -6.57 -20.81
N ASN A 112 11.31 -7.65 -20.00
CA ASN A 112 12.39 -7.93 -19.06
C ASN A 112 12.59 -6.78 -18.06
N VAL A 113 11.49 -6.34 -17.43
CA VAL A 113 11.46 -5.23 -16.47
C VAL A 113 11.42 -5.79 -15.06
N GLU A 114 12.37 -5.40 -14.21
CA GLU A 114 12.43 -5.83 -12.81
C GLU A 114 11.48 -4.96 -11.95
N LEU A 115 10.77 -5.61 -11.02
CA LEU A 115 9.98 -4.89 -10.01
C LEU A 115 10.89 -4.56 -8.81
N LEU A 116 11.07 -3.27 -8.52
CA LEU A 116 11.87 -2.77 -7.41
C LEU A 116 11.04 -2.51 -6.16
N GLY A 117 11.71 -2.51 -5.01
CA GLY A 117 11.11 -2.26 -3.71
C GLY A 117 10.50 -3.53 -3.12
N ALA A 118 9.42 -4.04 -3.70
CA ALA A 118 8.75 -5.25 -3.25
C ALA A 118 8.37 -6.16 -4.42
N SER A 119 8.52 -7.47 -4.25
CA SER A 119 8.03 -8.46 -5.23
C SER A 119 6.49 -8.56 -5.15
N VAL A 120 5.86 -9.10 -6.19
CA VAL A 120 4.40 -9.34 -6.21
C VAL A 120 3.96 -10.19 -5.02
N ASP A 121 4.72 -11.23 -4.65
CA ASP A 121 4.42 -12.09 -3.50
C ASP A 121 4.48 -11.32 -2.18
N VAL A 122 5.44 -10.40 -2.03
CA VAL A 122 5.56 -9.55 -0.85
C VAL A 122 4.41 -8.55 -0.78
N ILE A 123 4.06 -7.93 -1.90
CA ILE A 123 2.91 -7.00 -1.97
C ILE A 123 1.62 -7.73 -1.58
N ASN A 124 1.35 -8.90 -2.18
CA ASN A 124 0.17 -9.68 -1.85
C ASN A 124 0.15 -10.08 -0.36
N LYS A 125 1.29 -10.49 0.20
CA LYS A 125 1.40 -10.86 1.62
C LYS A 125 1.15 -9.67 2.55
N ALA A 126 1.62 -8.48 2.19
CA ALA A 126 1.45 -7.27 3.00
C ALA A 126 0.02 -6.71 2.92
N GLU A 127 -0.60 -6.78 1.75
CA GLU A 127 -1.92 -6.18 1.50
C GLU A 127 -3.08 -7.09 1.91
N ASP A 128 -2.90 -8.41 1.82
CA ASP A 128 -3.89 -9.38 2.27
C ASP A 128 -3.75 -9.59 3.78
N ARG A 129 -4.75 -9.11 4.54
CA ARG A 129 -4.75 -9.14 6.01
C ARG A 129 -4.61 -10.54 6.59
N LEU A 130 -5.25 -11.52 5.96
CA LEU A 130 -5.17 -12.91 6.42
C LEU A 130 -3.79 -13.52 6.12
N ALA A 131 -3.23 -13.23 4.95
CA ALA A 131 -1.88 -13.66 4.60
C ALA A 131 -0.84 -13.00 5.50
N PHE A 132 -1.00 -11.69 5.80
CA PHE A 132 -0.14 -10.98 6.73
C PHE A 132 -0.20 -11.57 8.15
N LYS A 133 -1.42 -11.79 8.67
CA LYS A 133 -1.62 -12.41 10.00
C LYS A 133 -0.92 -13.76 10.08
N LYS A 134 -1.14 -14.65 9.09
CA LYS A 134 -0.45 -15.95 9.03
C LYS A 134 1.08 -15.82 8.97
N ALA A 135 1.58 -14.81 8.25
CA ALA A 135 3.01 -14.55 8.19
C ALA A 135 3.55 -14.13 9.56
N MET A 136 2.85 -13.28 10.29
CA MET A 136 3.24 -12.87 11.66
C MET A 136 3.17 -14.04 12.64
N GLU A 137 2.10 -14.82 12.61
CA GLU A 137 1.96 -16.03 13.43
C GLU A 137 3.09 -17.04 13.16
N SER A 138 3.56 -17.16 11.91
CA SER A 138 4.66 -18.08 11.55
C SER A 138 6.02 -17.71 12.14
N ILE A 139 6.16 -16.49 12.64
CA ILE A 139 7.37 -15.98 13.32
C ILE A 139 7.12 -15.63 14.78
N ASP A 140 6.05 -16.17 15.38
CA ASP A 140 5.64 -15.96 16.77
C ASP A 140 5.39 -14.48 17.15
N VAL A 141 4.98 -13.65 16.17
CA VAL A 141 4.55 -12.26 16.41
C VAL A 141 3.03 -12.23 16.60
N ALA A 142 2.59 -11.74 17.76
CA ALA A 142 1.19 -11.61 18.08
C ALA A 142 0.50 -10.54 17.23
N CYS A 143 -0.69 -10.85 16.74
CA CYS A 143 -1.60 -9.90 16.11
C CYS A 143 -2.86 -9.72 16.95
N ALA A 144 -3.57 -8.61 16.77
CA ALA A 144 -4.89 -8.44 17.34
C ALA A 144 -5.80 -9.62 16.95
N ARG A 145 -6.59 -10.12 17.92
CA ARG A 145 -7.53 -11.21 17.64
C ARG A 145 -8.53 -10.74 16.59
N SER A 146 -8.66 -11.48 15.53
CA SER A 146 -9.51 -11.08 14.42
C SER A 146 -9.92 -12.28 13.59
N ASP A 147 -11.10 -12.20 12.98
CA ASP A 147 -11.53 -13.15 11.98
C ASP A 147 -12.49 -12.48 10.99
N VAL A 148 -12.71 -13.16 9.87
CA VAL A 148 -13.49 -12.65 8.74
C VAL A 148 -14.94 -13.09 8.87
N SER A 149 -15.87 -12.21 8.53
CA SER A 149 -17.29 -12.49 8.46
C SER A 149 -17.91 -12.02 7.15
N TYR A 150 -18.86 -12.82 6.66
CA TYR A 150 -19.66 -12.56 5.47
C TYR A 150 -21.13 -12.28 5.78
N THR A 151 -21.51 -12.42 7.07
CA THR A 151 -22.88 -12.21 7.54
C THR A 151 -22.89 -11.44 8.86
N ILE A 152 -24.00 -10.76 9.17
CA ILE A 152 -24.17 -10.07 10.45
C ILE A 152 -24.18 -11.06 11.60
N GLU A 153 -24.77 -12.23 11.42
CA GLU A 153 -24.87 -13.29 12.44
C GLU A 153 -23.48 -13.82 12.82
N ASP A 154 -22.62 -14.03 11.85
CA ASP A 154 -21.25 -14.49 12.11
C ASP A 154 -20.41 -13.38 12.74
N ALA A 155 -20.57 -12.12 12.30
CA ALA A 155 -19.95 -10.97 12.93
C ALA A 155 -20.29 -10.87 14.44
N LYS A 156 -21.55 -11.11 14.81
CA LYS A 156 -22.00 -11.14 16.21
C LYS A 156 -21.34 -12.24 17.02
N LYS A 157 -21.22 -13.45 16.46
CA LYS A 157 -20.53 -14.57 17.12
C LYS A 157 -19.07 -14.21 17.39
N LEU A 158 -18.36 -13.71 16.35
CA LEU A 158 -16.97 -13.29 16.47
C LEU A 158 -16.80 -12.18 17.51
N ALA A 159 -17.64 -11.16 17.50
CA ALA A 159 -17.59 -10.09 18.47
C ALA A 159 -17.87 -10.58 19.92
N THR A 160 -18.68 -11.62 20.07
CA THR A 160 -18.91 -12.24 21.39
C THR A 160 -17.64 -12.94 21.89
N GLU A 161 -16.87 -13.57 21.00
CA GLU A 161 -15.62 -14.27 21.35
C GLU A 161 -14.46 -13.28 21.57
N ILE A 162 -14.39 -12.22 20.75
CA ILE A 162 -13.35 -11.20 20.80
C ILE A 162 -13.58 -10.25 21.98
N GLY A 163 -14.83 -9.84 22.21
CA GLY A 163 -15.24 -8.83 23.17
C GLY A 163 -15.43 -7.44 22.57
N TYR A 164 -16.00 -6.54 23.37
CA TYR A 164 -16.19 -5.13 23.00
C TYR A 164 -15.23 -4.22 23.81
N PRO A 165 -14.77 -3.08 23.22
CA PRO A 165 -15.04 -2.65 21.85
C PRO A 165 -14.32 -3.51 20.82
N CYS A 166 -14.93 -3.67 19.64
CA CYS A 166 -14.30 -4.32 18.49
C CYS A 166 -14.31 -3.41 17.26
N VAL A 167 -13.39 -3.64 16.35
CA VAL A 167 -13.25 -2.87 15.12
C VAL A 167 -13.83 -3.68 13.98
N VAL A 168 -14.63 -3.03 13.14
CA VAL A 168 -15.17 -3.59 11.89
C VAL A 168 -14.44 -2.95 10.72
N ARG A 169 -13.79 -3.76 9.90
CA ARG A 169 -13.04 -3.28 8.72
C ARG A 169 -13.54 -3.99 7.46
N PRO A 170 -14.24 -3.28 6.58
CA PRO A 170 -14.61 -3.86 5.28
C PRO A 170 -13.38 -4.21 4.45
N ALA A 171 -13.46 -5.32 3.70
CA ALA A 171 -12.42 -5.68 2.76
C ALA A 171 -12.46 -4.79 1.51
N PHE A 172 -11.29 -4.46 0.98
CA PHE A 172 -11.11 -3.67 -0.25
C PHE A 172 -11.76 -2.29 -0.25
N THR A 173 -11.86 -1.63 0.93
CA THR A 173 -12.32 -0.25 1.04
C THR A 173 -11.17 0.68 1.39
N LEU A 174 -11.23 1.92 0.87
CA LEU A 174 -10.26 2.98 1.15
C LEU A 174 -10.80 3.96 2.20
N GLY A 175 -9.90 4.49 3.04
CA GLY A 175 -10.22 5.59 3.94
C GLY A 175 -11.23 5.26 5.04
N GLY A 176 -11.38 4.00 5.43
CA GLY A 176 -12.28 3.60 6.51
C GLY A 176 -13.77 3.62 6.16
N ILE A 177 -14.13 3.75 4.88
CA ILE A 177 -15.53 3.76 4.41
C ILE A 177 -16.23 2.46 4.82
N GLY A 178 -17.36 2.57 5.51
CA GLY A 178 -18.16 1.43 5.96
C GLY A 178 -17.59 0.69 7.18
N GLY A 179 -16.42 1.09 7.68
CA GLY A 179 -15.83 0.56 8.91
C GLY A 179 -16.15 1.42 10.14
N GLY A 180 -15.78 0.92 11.32
CA GLY A 180 -15.97 1.65 12.57
C GLY A 180 -15.62 0.82 13.79
N ILE A 181 -15.79 1.43 14.96
CA ILE A 181 -15.61 0.79 16.26
C ILE A 181 -17.00 0.56 16.87
N ALA A 182 -17.28 -0.69 17.23
CA ALA A 182 -18.51 -1.07 17.90
C ALA A 182 -18.25 -1.29 19.38
N TYR A 183 -19.03 -0.62 20.23
CA TYR A 183 -18.97 -0.73 21.68
C TYR A 183 -20.04 -1.68 22.25
N ASN A 184 -21.00 -2.06 21.41
CA ASN A 184 -22.09 -2.96 21.74
C ASN A 184 -22.62 -3.68 20.49
N VAL A 185 -23.56 -4.59 20.67
CA VAL A 185 -24.11 -5.42 19.58
C VAL A 185 -24.92 -4.61 18.58
N GLU A 186 -25.64 -3.59 19.02
CA GLU A 186 -26.47 -2.73 18.18
C GLU A 186 -25.59 -1.90 17.21
N GLU A 187 -24.51 -1.34 17.71
CA GLU A 187 -23.52 -0.63 16.90
C GLU A 187 -22.83 -1.58 15.91
N LEU A 188 -22.46 -2.79 16.39
CA LEU A 188 -21.87 -3.80 15.53
C LEU A 188 -22.77 -4.15 14.34
N GLU A 189 -24.07 -4.39 14.60
CA GLU A 189 -25.02 -4.70 13.53
C GLU A 189 -25.08 -3.60 12.46
N SER A 190 -25.15 -2.36 12.91
CA SER A 190 -25.20 -1.20 12.00
C SER A 190 -23.93 -1.05 11.17
N ILE A 191 -22.75 -1.14 11.83
CA ILE A 191 -21.46 -0.96 11.17
C ILE A 191 -21.16 -2.16 10.24
N ALA A 192 -21.42 -3.39 10.70
CA ALA A 192 -21.21 -4.58 9.89
C ALA A 192 -22.12 -4.61 8.65
N ALA A 193 -23.39 -4.19 8.78
CA ALA A 193 -24.30 -4.07 7.65
C ALA A 193 -23.76 -3.07 6.59
N SER A 194 -23.31 -1.90 7.05
CA SER A 194 -22.67 -0.91 6.20
C SER A 194 -21.39 -1.46 5.56
N GLY A 195 -20.55 -2.13 6.35
CA GLY A 195 -19.30 -2.72 5.88
C GLY A 195 -19.51 -3.76 4.79
N LEU A 196 -20.43 -4.69 4.99
CA LEU A 196 -20.76 -5.73 4.02
C LEU A 196 -21.30 -5.15 2.70
N GLN A 197 -22.08 -4.05 2.77
CA GLN A 197 -22.58 -3.36 1.57
C GLN A 197 -21.47 -2.62 0.81
N ASN A 198 -20.51 -2.05 1.51
CA ASN A 198 -19.41 -1.28 0.90
C ASN A 198 -18.25 -2.17 0.43
N SER A 199 -18.14 -3.39 0.93
CA SER A 199 -17.14 -4.35 0.49
C SER A 199 -17.52 -4.99 -0.85
N ILE A 200 -16.63 -4.94 -1.83
CA ILE A 200 -16.84 -5.51 -3.18
C ILE A 200 -17.10 -7.03 -3.11
N ILE A 201 -16.55 -7.69 -2.10
CA ILE A 201 -16.70 -9.15 -1.89
C ILE A 201 -17.63 -9.48 -0.71
N SER A 202 -18.37 -8.47 -0.20
CA SER A 202 -19.26 -8.61 0.97
C SER A 202 -18.57 -9.27 2.16
N GLU A 203 -17.38 -8.79 2.51
CA GLU A 203 -16.56 -9.30 3.60
C GLU A 203 -16.21 -8.17 4.57
N VAL A 204 -16.30 -8.47 5.87
CA VAL A 204 -15.79 -7.62 6.95
C VAL A 204 -14.87 -8.40 7.87
N LEU A 205 -13.79 -7.78 8.32
CA LEU A 205 -12.97 -8.27 9.42
C LEU A 205 -13.53 -7.72 10.73
N ILE A 206 -13.72 -8.59 11.70
CA ILE A 206 -14.01 -8.21 13.10
C ILE A 206 -12.72 -8.39 13.88
N GLU A 207 -12.25 -7.31 14.51
CA GLU A 207 -10.94 -7.27 15.14
C GLU A 207 -11.03 -6.71 16.55
N GLU A 208 -10.23 -7.25 17.46
CA GLU A 208 -10.04 -6.74 18.81
C GLU A 208 -9.58 -5.28 18.77
N SER A 209 -10.25 -4.43 19.55
CA SER A 209 -9.83 -3.03 19.66
C SER A 209 -8.60 -2.90 20.56
N ILE A 210 -7.59 -2.22 20.05
CA ILE A 210 -6.38 -1.87 20.78
C ILE A 210 -6.36 -0.39 21.15
N ILE A 211 -7.55 0.24 21.29
CA ILE A 211 -7.69 1.61 21.77
C ILE A 211 -6.97 1.78 23.11
N GLY A 212 -6.21 2.84 23.24
CA GLY A 212 -5.42 3.15 24.43
C GLY A 212 -4.03 2.51 24.46
N TRP A 213 -3.69 1.70 23.47
CA TRP A 213 -2.32 1.26 23.25
C TRP A 213 -1.49 2.39 22.64
N LYS A 214 -0.18 2.33 22.84
CA LYS A 214 0.76 3.16 22.13
C LYS A 214 1.09 2.53 20.78
N GLU A 215 1.24 3.39 19.77
CA GLU A 215 1.62 2.99 18.42
C GLU A 215 3.07 3.39 18.15
N TYR A 216 3.85 2.44 17.66
CA TYR A 216 5.22 2.64 17.25
C TYR A 216 5.43 2.09 15.85
N GLU A 217 6.13 2.83 15.03
CA GLU A 217 6.50 2.43 13.68
C GLU A 217 8.02 2.33 13.57
N LEU A 218 8.48 1.49 12.66
CA LEU A 218 9.91 1.35 12.33
C LEU A 218 10.10 1.51 10.83
N GLU A 219 10.98 2.44 10.45
CA GLU A 219 11.44 2.53 9.08
C GLU A 219 12.63 1.59 8.86
N LEU A 220 12.49 0.66 7.92
CA LEU A 220 13.48 -0.36 7.63
C LEU A 220 13.87 -0.34 6.15
N LEU A 221 15.14 -0.61 5.89
CA LEU A 221 15.64 -0.98 4.57
C LEU A 221 16.25 -2.37 4.60
N ARG A 222 15.92 -3.21 3.62
CA ARG A 222 16.51 -4.53 3.43
C ARG A 222 16.98 -4.67 1.99
N ASP A 223 18.22 -5.10 1.79
CA ASP A 223 18.76 -5.34 0.46
C ASP A 223 18.67 -6.81 0.03
N LYS A 224 19.03 -7.10 -1.22
CA LYS A 224 19.03 -8.46 -1.77
C LYS A 224 20.07 -9.40 -1.12
N ALA A 225 21.04 -8.86 -0.39
CA ALA A 225 22.04 -9.62 0.36
C ALA A 225 21.62 -9.86 1.82
N ASP A 226 20.37 -9.54 2.15
CA ASP A 226 19.78 -9.70 3.48
C ASP A 226 20.37 -8.76 4.55
N ASN A 227 20.99 -7.65 4.14
CA ASN A 227 21.39 -6.62 5.09
C ASN A 227 20.15 -5.79 5.46
N VAL A 228 19.88 -5.67 6.77
CA VAL A 228 18.78 -4.89 7.32
C VAL A 228 19.33 -3.67 8.04
N VAL A 229 18.77 -2.51 7.74
CA VAL A 229 19.07 -1.24 8.42
C VAL A 229 17.79 -0.66 8.97
N ILE A 230 17.73 -0.40 10.26
CA ILE A 230 16.66 0.37 10.90
C ILE A 230 17.05 1.83 10.78
N ILE A 231 16.26 2.60 10.04
CA ILE A 231 16.50 4.03 9.81
C ILE A 231 16.13 4.84 11.04
N CYS A 232 14.91 4.64 11.53
CA CYS A 232 14.38 5.29 12.73
C CYS A 232 13.22 4.49 13.33
N SER A 233 12.84 4.88 14.54
CA SER A 233 11.57 4.50 15.17
C SER A 233 10.75 5.77 15.41
N ILE A 234 9.47 5.68 15.18
CA ILE A 234 8.49 6.78 15.30
C ILE A 234 7.48 6.37 16.36
N GLU A 235 7.17 7.24 17.32
CA GLU A 235 6.05 7.09 18.24
C GLU A 235 4.90 7.98 17.75
N ASN A 236 3.77 7.38 17.38
CA ASN A 236 2.57 8.14 17.05
C ASN A 236 1.95 8.69 18.32
N LEU A 237 1.79 10.01 18.39
CA LEU A 237 1.27 10.70 19.57
C LEU A 237 -0.26 10.75 19.59
N ASP A 238 -0.89 10.58 18.44
CA ASP A 238 -2.35 10.54 18.32
C ASP A 238 -2.93 9.22 18.87
N PRO A 239 -4.22 9.17 19.20
CA PRO A 239 -4.85 7.95 19.64
C PRO A 239 -4.74 6.86 18.59
N MET A 240 -4.49 5.61 19.05
CA MET A 240 -4.42 4.44 18.20
C MET A 240 -5.60 4.35 17.23
N GLY A 241 -5.29 4.14 15.95
CA GLY A 241 -6.26 4.07 14.85
C GLY A 241 -6.56 5.40 14.17
N VAL A 242 -5.98 6.50 14.64
CA VAL A 242 -5.93 7.77 13.89
C VAL A 242 -4.68 7.72 13.03
N HIS A 243 -4.87 7.81 11.70
CA HIS A 243 -3.71 7.91 10.81
C HIS A 243 -3.06 9.28 11.01
N THR A 244 -1.86 9.25 11.55
CA THR A 244 -1.05 10.45 11.74
C THR A 244 -0.13 10.59 10.53
N GLY A 245 -0.20 11.74 9.89
CA GLY A 245 0.88 12.15 9.00
C GLY A 245 2.06 12.59 9.87
N ASP A 246 3.18 12.03 9.66
CA ASP A 246 4.45 12.37 10.32
C ASP A 246 4.89 13.80 10.02
#